data_e7500f4e0fb9c70d5c69704b43dcda43
#
_entry.id   e7500f4e0fb9c70d5c69704b43dcda43
#
_cell.length_a   1.000
_cell.length_b   1.000
_cell.length_c   1.000
_cell.angle_alpha   90.00
_cell.angle_beta   90.00
_cell.angle_gamma   90.00
#
_symmetry.space_group_name_H-M   'P 1'
#
loop_
_entity.id
_entity.type
_entity.pdbx_description
1 polymer ?
#
loop_
_entity_poly.entity_id
_entity_poly.type
_entity_poly.pdbx_seq_one_letter_code
_entity_poly.pdbx_strand_id
1 'polypeptide(L)'
;MTKLYVCGGRLRSTIFKKLEEWQSCDLARVIELDPANNESCTRAEYASPPEACADELPALLFKSATLKGNLLYACTSTEVLVYEVPGFCLRHYISLPCFNDVHHAYPTHQGNILVVVTGLDMVVEVTTTGSVIREWNVLGEDPWARFSRQTDYRKVPTTKPHKSHPNHVFELGEEVWATRLLQPDAI
;
A
#
# COMPACT_ATOMS: atom_id res chain seq x y z
N MET A 1 18.20 21.73 -0.99
CA MET A 1 17.64 21.47 0.35
C MET A 1 16.99 20.10 0.34
N THR A 2 17.28 19.27 1.33
CA THR A 2 16.71 17.91 1.42
C THR A 2 15.31 18.01 2.04
N LYS A 3 14.30 17.57 1.30
CA LYS A 3 12.92 17.41 1.81
C LYS A 3 12.70 15.96 2.21
N LEU A 4 11.92 15.73 3.28
CA LEU A 4 11.47 14.41 3.71
C LEU A 4 9.95 14.32 3.50
N TYR A 5 9.49 13.20 2.97
CA TYR A 5 8.07 12.90 2.89
C TYR A 5 7.73 11.82 3.92
N VAL A 6 6.77 12.14 4.80
CA VAL A 6 6.24 11.22 5.81
C VAL A 6 4.81 10.87 5.43
N CYS A 7 4.54 9.59 5.30
CA CYS A 7 3.20 9.09 5.01
C CYS A 7 2.58 8.43 6.25
N GLY A 8 1.26 8.51 6.36
CA GLY A 8 0.49 7.98 7.48
C GLY A 8 -0.97 8.36 7.38
N GLY A 9 -1.63 8.59 8.52
CA GLY A 9 -3.02 8.97 8.56
C GLY A 9 -3.37 9.89 9.73
N ARG A 10 -4.52 10.55 9.60
CA ARG A 10 -5.14 11.28 10.69
C ARG A 10 -5.91 10.30 11.57
N LEU A 11 -5.69 10.36 12.88
CA LEU A 11 -6.45 9.56 13.83
C LEU A 11 -7.92 10.00 13.88
N ARG A 12 -8.82 9.05 14.02
CA ARG A 12 -10.25 9.33 14.25
C ARG A 12 -10.44 10.09 15.55
N SER A 13 -11.27 11.14 15.52
CA SER A 13 -11.49 12.05 16.65
C SER A 13 -12.38 11.47 17.76
N THR A 14 -13.15 10.40 17.47
CA THR A 14 -14.09 9.78 18.41
C THR A 14 -13.81 8.31 18.57
N ILE A 15 -13.16 7.95 19.69
CA ILE A 15 -12.89 6.56 20.03
C ILE A 15 -13.82 6.17 21.21
N PHE A 16 -15.07 5.90 20.90
CA PHE A 16 -15.99 5.26 21.86
C PHE A 16 -15.95 3.73 21.82
N LYS A 17 -15.25 3.15 20.82
CA LYS A 17 -15.02 1.71 20.69
C LYS A 17 -13.53 1.44 20.69
N LYS A 18 -13.13 0.30 21.25
CA LYS A 18 -11.77 -0.21 21.07
C LYS A 18 -11.62 -0.54 19.58
N LEU A 19 -10.89 0.31 18.84
CA LEU A 19 -10.57 0.09 17.45
C LEU A 19 -9.34 -0.81 17.35
N GLU A 20 -9.31 -1.63 16.32
CA GLU A 20 -8.08 -2.28 15.92
C GLU A 20 -7.14 -1.24 15.30
N GLU A 21 -5.83 -1.49 15.34
CA GLU A 21 -4.83 -0.52 14.88
C GLU A 21 -5.13 0.00 13.47
N TRP A 22 -5.48 -0.89 12.54
CA TRP A 22 -5.78 -0.52 11.15
C TRP A 22 -7.05 0.32 10.98
N GLN A 23 -7.94 0.36 11.97
CA GLN A 23 -9.16 1.16 11.95
C GLN A 23 -8.97 2.56 12.54
N SER A 24 -7.80 2.84 13.10
CA SER A 24 -7.53 4.06 13.88
C SER A 24 -7.53 5.34 13.05
N CYS A 25 -7.30 5.25 11.73
CA CYS A 25 -7.22 6.42 10.86
C CYS A 25 -8.45 6.59 9.98
N ASP A 26 -8.83 7.85 9.73
CA ASP A 26 -9.96 8.26 8.90
C ASP A 26 -9.58 9.09 7.66
N LEU A 27 -8.30 9.40 7.48
CA LEU A 27 -7.79 10.17 6.35
C LEU A 27 -6.30 9.86 6.14
N ALA A 28 -5.92 9.43 4.95
CA ALA A 28 -4.52 9.25 4.60
C ALA A 28 -3.83 10.59 4.35
N ARG A 29 -2.57 10.74 4.77
CA ARG A 29 -1.78 11.98 4.63
C ARG A 29 -0.36 11.73 4.18
N VAL A 30 0.14 12.65 3.34
CA VAL A 30 1.57 12.85 3.11
C VAL A 30 1.95 14.23 3.62
N ILE A 31 2.95 14.27 4.49
CA ILE A 31 3.51 15.49 5.05
C ILE A 31 4.93 15.68 4.52
N GLU A 32 5.22 16.83 3.97
CA GLU A 32 6.59 17.26 3.65
C GLU A 32 7.19 17.94 4.87
N LEU A 33 8.39 17.53 5.22
CA LEU A 33 9.20 18.17 6.25
C LEU A 33 10.40 18.86 5.62
N ASP A 34 10.66 20.07 6.04
CA ASP A 34 11.90 20.80 5.78
C ASP A 34 12.74 20.86 7.06
N PRO A 35 13.70 19.93 7.25
CA PRO A 35 14.50 19.87 8.47
C PRO A 35 15.39 21.13 8.66
N ALA A 36 15.74 21.82 7.58
CA ALA A 36 16.60 23.01 7.66
C ALA A 36 15.86 24.21 8.27
N ASN A 37 14.56 24.34 8.02
CA ASN A 37 13.74 25.45 8.48
C ASN A 37 12.79 25.03 9.63
N ASN A 38 12.79 23.74 10.03
CA ASN A 38 11.86 23.18 10.99
C ASN A 38 10.39 23.42 10.60
N GLU A 39 10.09 23.31 9.30
CA GLU A 39 8.76 23.52 8.75
C GLU A 39 8.15 22.20 8.31
N SER A 40 6.82 22.13 8.39
CA SER A 40 6.04 21.01 7.86
C SER A 40 4.82 21.49 7.09
N CYS A 41 4.48 20.77 6.01
CA CYS A 41 3.31 21.07 5.20
C CYS A 41 2.62 19.79 4.75
N THR A 42 1.30 19.72 4.91
CA THR A 42 0.50 18.65 4.31
C THR A 42 0.47 18.81 2.80
N ARG A 43 0.94 17.83 2.08
CA ARG A 43 1.04 17.82 0.61
C ARG A 43 -0.09 17.07 -0.06
N ALA A 44 -0.56 15.98 0.55
CA ALA A 44 -1.71 15.24 0.06
C ALA A 44 -2.57 14.76 1.23
N GLU A 45 -3.88 14.79 1.02
CA GLU A 45 -4.90 14.14 1.84
C GLU A 45 -5.75 13.27 0.93
N TYR A 46 -6.08 12.06 1.39
CA TYR A 46 -6.84 11.13 0.60
C TYR A 46 -7.73 10.26 1.47
N ALA A 47 -8.98 10.12 1.05
CA ALA A 47 -9.92 9.15 1.60
C ALA A 47 -10.34 8.18 0.51
N SER A 48 -10.17 6.90 0.75
CA SER A 48 -10.60 5.85 -0.19
C SER A 48 -12.10 5.96 -0.46
N PRO A 49 -12.52 5.91 -1.72
CA PRO A 49 -13.94 5.96 -2.04
C PRO A 49 -14.63 4.66 -1.58
N PRO A 50 -15.95 4.69 -1.31
CA PRO A 50 -16.67 3.54 -0.75
C PRO A 50 -16.49 2.23 -1.53
N GLU A 51 -16.36 2.30 -2.86
CA GLU A 51 -16.16 1.13 -3.72
C GLU A 51 -14.76 0.49 -3.59
N ALA A 52 -13.79 1.21 -3.02
CA ALA A 52 -12.40 0.76 -2.89
C ALA A 52 -11.99 0.41 -1.45
N CYS A 53 -12.90 0.43 -0.49
CA CYS A 53 -12.60 0.11 0.90
C CYS A 53 -13.73 -0.66 1.59
N ALA A 54 -13.47 -1.18 2.78
CA ALA A 54 -14.48 -1.83 3.61
C ALA A 54 -15.60 -0.84 4.00
N ASP A 55 -16.83 -1.34 4.16
CA ASP A 55 -18.00 -0.49 4.40
C ASP A 55 -18.01 0.08 5.82
N GLU A 56 -17.45 -0.65 6.80
CA GLU A 56 -17.38 -0.21 8.19
C GLU A 56 -15.95 0.08 8.63
N LEU A 57 -15.71 1.28 9.16
CA LEU A 57 -14.44 1.71 9.74
C LEU A 57 -13.22 1.34 8.88
N PRO A 58 -13.21 1.73 7.59
CA PRO A 58 -12.08 1.42 6.72
C PRO A 58 -10.78 2.02 7.26
N ALA A 59 -9.66 1.33 7.03
CA ALA A 59 -8.33 1.81 7.38
C ALA A 59 -7.86 2.85 6.36
N LEU A 60 -8.07 4.12 6.65
CA LEU A 60 -7.72 5.24 5.75
C LEU A 60 -6.39 5.87 6.17
N LEU A 61 -5.30 5.30 5.69
CA LEU A 61 -3.95 5.82 5.89
C LEU A 61 -3.06 5.41 4.70
N PHE A 62 -1.99 6.16 4.47
CA PHE A 62 -0.90 5.67 3.64
C PHE A 62 0.02 4.80 4.50
N LYS A 63 0.08 3.50 4.22
CA LYS A 63 0.91 2.54 4.97
C LYS A 63 2.38 2.68 4.64
N SER A 64 2.69 2.96 3.39
CA SER A 64 4.04 3.25 2.92
C SER A 64 4.02 4.12 1.68
N ALA A 65 5.20 4.65 1.33
CA ALA A 65 5.41 5.28 0.05
C ALA A 65 6.87 5.08 -0.42
N THR A 66 7.05 4.88 -1.73
CA THR A 66 8.36 4.80 -2.39
C THR A 66 8.53 5.99 -3.32
N LEU A 67 9.61 6.72 -3.16
CA LEU A 67 9.98 7.80 -4.07
C LEU A 67 11.00 7.28 -5.11
N LYS A 68 10.66 7.38 -6.40
CA LYS A 68 11.56 7.07 -7.51
C LYS A 68 11.52 8.20 -8.56
N GLY A 69 12.64 8.89 -8.72
CA GLY A 69 12.66 10.11 -9.53
C GLY A 69 11.77 11.20 -8.94
N ASN A 70 10.80 11.67 -9.72
CA ASN A 70 9.78 12.63 -9.29
C ASN A 70 8.41 12.00 -9.02
N LEU A 71 8.33 10.66 -8.89
CA LEU A 71 7.08 9.96 -8.61
C LEU A 71 7.10 9.33 -7.22
N LEU A 72 6.06 9.61 -6.43
CA LEU A 72 5.81 9.04 -5.12
C LEU A 72 4.69 7.99 -5.23
N TYR A 73 5.04 6.74 -5.00
CA TYR A 73 4.13 5.58 -5.03
C TYR A 73 3.62 5.32 -3.60
N ALA A 74 2.48 5.87 -3.25
CA ALA A 74 1.87 5.73 -1.93
C ALA A 74 0.79 4.65 -1.95
N CYS A 75 0.74 3.78 -0.94
CA CYS A 75 -0.30 2.77 -0.83
C CYS A 75 -1.17 2.94 0.41
N THR A 76 -2.48 2.80 0.22
CA THR A 76 -3.46 2.58 1.29
C THR A 76 -3.60 1.08 1.57
N SER A 77 -4.63 0.67 2.29
CA SER A 77 -4.90 -0.77 2.49
C SER A 77 -5.38 -1.48 1.21
N THR A 78 -5.91 -0.74 0.23
CA THR A 78 -6.62 -1.30 -0.94
C THR A 78 -6.30 -0.60 -2.26
N GLU A 79 -5.31 0.32 -2.24
CA GLU A 79 -5.04 1.17 -3.40
C GLU A 79 -3.56 1.53 -3.49
N VAL A 80 -3.11 1.83 -4.70
CA VAL A 80 -1.83 2.48 -4.98
C VAL A 80 -2.10 3.80 -5.71
N LEU A 81 -1.60 4.90 -5.15
CA LEU A 81 -1.69 6.24 -5.71
C LEU A 81 -0.28 6.71 -6.09
N VAL A 82 -0.11 7.15 -7.33
CA VAL A 82 1.17 7.68 -7.81
C VAL A 82 1.06 9.17 -7.99
N TYR A 83 1.79 9.91 -7.16
CA TYR A 83 1.84 11.37 -7.21
C TYR A 83 3.11 11.85 -7.89
N GLU A 84 3.00 12.86 -8.74
CA GLU A 84 4.16 13.59 -9.23
C GLU A 84 4.54 14.69 -8.24
N VAL A 85 5.76 14.63 -7.72
CA VAL A 85 6.29 15.63 -6.79
C VAL A 85 7.19 16.65 -7.53
N PRO A 86 7.27 17.92 -7.08
CA PRO A 86 6.76 18.43 -5.79
C PRO A 86 5.30 18.90 -5.82
N GLY A 87 4.62 18.86 -6.97
CA GLY A 87 3.25 19.39 -7.13
C GLY A 87 2.15 18.52 -6.51
N PHE A 88 2.44 17.26 -6.21
CA PHE A 88 1.49 16.26 -5.73
C PHE A 88 0.28 16.06 -6.63
N CYS A 89 0.50 16.15 -7.95
CA CYS A 89 -0.51 15.82 -8.94
C CYS A 89 -0.66 14.30 -9.03
N LEU A 90 -1.87 13.77 -8.85
CA LEU A 90 -2.15 12.33 -9.02
C LEU A 90 -1.98 11.96 -10.51
N ARG A 91 -1.09 11.01 -10.79
CA ARG A 91 -0.78 10.51 -12.14
C ARG A 91 -1.43 9.16 -12.43
N HIS A 92 -1.38 8.26 -11.44
CA HIS A 92 -1.99 6.93 -11.56
C HIS A 92 -2.74 6.58 -10.28
N TYR A 93 -3.86 5.89 -10.46
CA TYR A 93 -4.68 5.32 -9.41
C TYR A 93 -4.94 3.86 -9.76
N ILE A 94 -4.61 2.95 -8.86
CA ILE A 94 -4.77 1.52 -9.05
C ILE A 94 -5.45 0.94 -7.82
N SER A 95 -6.58 0.27 -8.03
CA SER A 95 -7.32 -0.46 -7.01
C SER A 95 -7.90 -1.72 -7.64
N LEU A 96 -7.46 -2.87 -7.16
CA LEU A 96 -7.86 -4.17 -7.73
C LEU A 96 -8.61 -4.99 -6.69
N PRO A 97 -9.57 -5.85 -7.10
CA PRO A 97 -10.32 -6.69 -6.17
C PRO A 97 -9.44 -7.57 -5.26
N CYS A 98 -8.23 -7.92 -5.68
CA CYS A 98 -7.29 -8.67 -4.86
C CYS A 98 -6.56 -7.82 -3.80
N PHE A 99 -6.66 -6.49 -3.84
CA PHE A 99 -5.96 -5.64 -2.89
C PHE A 99 -6.62 -5.68 -1.52
N ASN A 100 -5.87 -6.18 -0.54
CA ASN A 100 -6.24 -6.20 0.87
C ASN A 100 -4.99 -6.08 1.72
N ASP A 101 -5.02 -5.17 2.67
CA ASP A 101 -3.88 -4.92 3.55
C ASP A 101 -2.57 -4.67 2.78
N VAL A 102 -2.65 -3.83 1.72
CA VAL A 102 -1.47 -3.50 0.91
C VAL A 102 -0.46 -2.76 1.76
N HIS A 103 0.78 -3.25 1.81
CA HIS A 103 1.84 -2.68 2.65
C HIS A 103 2.90 -1.93 1.86
N HIS A 104 3.12 -2.26 0.59
CA HIS A 104 4.17 -1.61 -0.20
C HIS A 104 3.86 -1.61 -1.68
N ALA A 105 4.30 -0.55 -2.37
CA ALA A 105 4.29 -0.44 -3.82
C ALA A 105 5.68 0.00 -4.30
N TYR A 106 6.27 -0.78 -5.21
CA TYR A 106 7.63 -0.55 -5.72
C TYR A 106 7.62 -0.48 -7.26
N PRO A 107 8.08 0.62 -7.87
CA PRO A 107 8.20 0.72 -9.31
C PRO A 107 9.37 -0.08 -9.84
N THR A 108 9.12 -0.97 -10.81
CA THR A 108 10.14 -1.82 -11.44
C THR A 108 11.01 -1.03 -12.42
N HIS A 109 12.12 -1.65 -12.85
CA HIS A 109 12.95 -1.12 -13.94
C HIS A 109 12.21 -1.11 -15.28
N GLN A 110 11.23 -2.00 -15.47
CA GLN A 110 10.41 -2.10 -16.67
C GLN A 110 9.24 -1.11 -16.71
N GLY A 111 9.05 -0.30 -15.66
CA GLY A 111 7.97 0.68 -15.57
C GLY A 111 6.64 0.11 -15.05
N ASN A 112 6.64 -1.13 -14.57
CA ASN A 112 5.52 -1.73 -13.86
C ASN A 112 5.58 -1.40 -12.36
N ILE A 113 4.61 -1.89 -11.59
CA ILE A 113 4.55 -1.69 -10.14
C ILE A 113 4.39 -3.06 -9.46
N LEU A 114 5.30 -3.38 -8.56
CA LEU A 114 5.17 -4.51 -7.64
C LEU A 114 4.36 -4.05 -6.43
N VAL A 115 3.31 -4.77 -6.09
CA VAL A 115 2.42 -4.45 -4.97
C VAL A 115 2.41 -5.59 -3.97
N VAL A 116 2.77 -5.31 -2.73
CA VAL A 116 2.69 -6.29 -1.63
C VAL A 116 1.27 -6.30 -1.10
N VAL A 117 0.55 -7.36 -1.38
CA VAL A 117 -0.82 -7.63 -0.92
C VAL A 117 -0.73 -8.54 0.31
N THR A 118 -0.43 -7.93 1.46
CA THR A 118 -0.16 -8.62 2.73
C THR A 118 -1.33 -9.48 3.17
N GLY A 119 -2.55 -8.99 2.97
CA GLY A 119 -3.76 -9.71 3.32
C GLY A 119 -3.92 -11.05 2.62
N LEU A 120 -3.32 -11.24 1.45
CA LEU A 120 -3.39 -12.48 0.69
C LEU A 120 -2.05 -13.24 0.64
N ASP A 121 -1.06 -12.82 1.42
CA ASP A 121 0.31 -13.36 1.38
C ASP A 121 0.92 -13.35 -0.04
N MET A 122 0.62 -12.29 -0.82
CA MET A 122 0.97 -12.20 -2.25
C MET A 122 1.82 -10.97 -2.58
N VAL A 123 2.55 -11.08 -3.70
CA VAL A 123 3.02 -9.95 -4.49
C VAL A 123 2.32 -9.99 -5.84
N VAL A 124 1.84 -8.83 -6.28
CA VAL A 124 1.18 -8.67 -7.59
C VAL A 124 1.96 -7.65 -8.40
N GLU A 125 2.36 -8.00 -9.62
CA GLU A 125 2.92 -7.05 -10.58
C GLU A 125 1.81 -6.52 -11.47
N VAL A 126 1.72 -5.19 -11.56
CA VAL A 126 0.71 -4.51 -12.36
C VAL A 126 1.33 -3.45 -13.26
N THR A 127 0.67 -3.14 -14.36
CA THR A 127 0.98 -1.94 -15.16
C THR A 127 0.54 -0.68 -14.42
N THR A 128 0.99 0.48 -14.87
CA THR A 128 0.52 1.79 -14.37
C THR A 128 -0.98 2.05 -14.62
N THR A 129 -1.61 1.26 -15.49
CA THR A 129 -3.05 1.30 -15.76
C THR A 129 -3.85 0.26 -14.96
N GLY A 130 -3.19 -0.53 -14.09
CA GLY A 130 -3.83 -1.51 -13.23
C GLY A 130 -4.07 -2.89 -13.87
N SER A 131 -3.48 -3.19 -15.04
CA SER A 131 -3.54 -4.54 -15.60
C SER A 131 -2.57 -5.46 -14.88
N VAL A 132 -3.05 -6.59 -14.38
CA VAL A 132 -2.22 -7.61 -13.71
C VAL A 132 -1.33 -8.32 -14.74
N ILE A 133 -0.04 -8.37 -14.43
CA ILE A 133 0.99 -9.06 -15.24
C ILE A 133 1.31 -10.41 -14.62
N ARG A 134 1.59 -10.41 -13.32
CA ARG A 134 1.94 -11.62 -12.55
C ARG A 134 1.39 -11.54 -11.13
N GLU A 135 1.12 -12.71 -10.57
CA GLU A 135 0.75 -12.89 -9.17
C GLU A 135 1.53 -14.08 -8.63
N TRP A 136 2.08 -13.95 -7.44
CA TRP A 136 2.71 -15.09 -6.76
C TRP A 136 2.59 -14.96 -5.25
N ASN A 137 2.44 -16.10 -4.59
CA ASN A 137 2.44 -16.21 -3.15
C ASN A 137 3.88 -16.29 -2.64
N VAL A 138 4.19 -15.52 -1.59
CA VAL A 138 5.56 -15.47 -1.03
C VAL A 138 5.97 -16.74 -0.28
N LEU A 139 5.12 -17.74 -0.18
CA LEU A 139 5.43 -19.08 0.35
C LEU A 139 5.66 -20.11 -0.77
N GLY A 140 5.59 -19.71 -2.05
CA GLY A 140 5.73 -20.61 -3.19
C GLY A 140 4.51 -21.48 -3.45
N GLU A 141 3.37 -21.21 -2.78
CA GLU A 141 2.08 -21.89 -3.01
C GLU A 141 1.35 -21.25 -4.21
N ASP A 142 0.27 -21.90 -4.69
CA ASP A 142 -0.66 -21.23 -5.60
C ASP A 142 -1.21 -19.96 -4.91
N PRO A 143 -1.12 -18.77 -5.54
CA PRO A 143 -1.57 -17.51 -4.92
C PRO A 143 -3.02 -17.56 -4.43
N TRP A 144 -3.86 -18.36 -5.07
CA TRP A 144 -5.29 -18.45 -4.80
C TRP A 144 -5.71 -19.71 -4.02
N ALA A 145 -4.75 -20.53 -3.56
CA ALA A 145 -5.07 -21.77 -2.80
C ALA A 145 -5.96 -21.54 -1.56
N ARG A 146 -5.82 -20.36 -0.91
CA ARG A 146 -6.58 -19.97 0.28
C ARG A 146 -7.70 -18.98 0.01
N PHE A 147 -7.74 -18.39 -1.16
CA PHE A 147 -8.56 -17.25 -1.49
C PHE A 147 -9.29 -17.45 -2.81
N SER A 148 -10.36 -16.70 -3.05
CA SER A 148 -11.17 -16.79 -4.27
C SER A 148 -10.95 -15.58 -5.18
N ARG A 149 -10.70 -15.82 -6.46
CA ARG A 149 -10.63 -14.75 -7.48
C ARG A 149 -11.95 -13.99 -7.68
N GLN A 150 -13.08 -14.54 -7.24
CA GLN A 150 -14.40 -13.93 -7.33
C GLN A 150 -14.71 -12.97 -6.18
N THR A 151 -13.89 -12.96 -5.13
CA THR A 151 -14.09 -12.11 -3.96
C THR A 151 -13.42 -10.75 -4.16
N ASP A 152 -14.17 -9.67 -3.90
CA ASP A 152 -13.59 -8.34 -3.79
C ASP A 152 -13.02 -8.15 -2.37
N TYR A 153 -11.71 -8.36 -2.25
CA TYR A 153 -11.01 -8.27 -0.96
C TYR A 153 -10.88 -6.83 -0.44
N ARG A 154 -11.13 -5.82 -1.24
CA ARG A 154 -11.19 -4.43 -0.78
C ARG A 154 -12.33 -4.23 0.22
N LYS A 155 -13.38 -5.07 0.10
CA LYS A 155 -14.55 -5.08 0.97
C LYS A 155 -14.39 -5.94 2.23
N VAL A 156 -13.33 -6.74 2.30
CA VAL A 156 -13.04 -7.61 3.44
C VAL A 156 -12.19 -6.85 4.46
N PRO A 157 -12.70 -6.55 5.66
CA PRO A 157 -11.96 -5.73 6.64
C PRO A 157 -10.62 -6.31 7.04
N THR A 158 -10.51 -7.63 7.12
CA THR A 158 -9.26 -8.34 7.43
C THR A 158 -9.29 -9.78 6.94
N THR A 159 -8.15 -10.29 6.51
CA THR A 159 -7.95 -11.70 6.11
C THR A 159 -7.06 -12.45 7.10
N LYS A 160 -6.81 -11.87 8.27
CA LYS A 160 -6.02 -12.49 9.34
C LYS A 160 -6.64 -13.82 9.82
N PRO A 161 -5.83 -14.80 10.24
CA PRO A 161 -4.37 -14.75 10.36
C PRO A 161 -3.66 -14.94 9.01
N HIS A 162 -2.61 -14.13 8.79
CA HIS A 162 -1.73 -14.31 7.64
C HIS A 162 -0.79 -15.50 7.88
N LYS A 163 -0.33 -16.17 6.82
CA LYS A 163 0.69 -17.24 6.90
C LYS A 163 2.11 -16.69 6.85
N SER A 164 2.31 -15.56 6.16
CA SER A 164 3.63 -14.97 5.94
C SER A 164 3.70 -13.50 6.36
N HIS A 165 2.69 -12.70 6.06
CA HIS A 165 2.67 -11.27 6.29
C HIS A 165 3.83 -10.55 5.57
N PRO A 166 3.88 -10.57 4.22
CA PRO A 166 4.88 -9.82 3.47
C PRO A 166 4.71 -8.31 3.69
N ASN A 167 5.82 -7.58 3.84
CA ASN A 167 5.78 -6.14 4.14
C ASN A 167 6.42 -5.27 3.07
N HIS A 168 7.44 -5.77 2.40
CA HIS A 168 8.23 -4.98 1.47
C HIS A 168 8.62 -5.80 0.25
N VAL A 169 8.71 -5.16 -0.91
CA VAL A 169 9.19 -5.77 -2.15
C VAL A 169 10.18 -4.83 -2.82
N PHE A 170 11.18 -5.37 -3.46
CA PHE A 170 12.19 -4.61 -4.21
C PHE A 170 12.84 -5.49 -5.29
N GLU A 171 13.51 -4.85 -6.24
CA GLU A 171 14.35 -5.53 -7.23
C GLU A 171 15.82 -5.47 -6.80
N LEU A 172 16.52 -6.59 -6.91
CA LEU A 172 17.98 -6.70 -6.75
C LEU A 172 18.54 -7.37 -8.00
N GLY A 173 19.12 -6.57 -8.89
CA GLY A 173 19.48 -7.05 -10.23
C GLY A 173 18.22 -7.38 -11.04
N GLU A 174 18.12 -8.61 -11.52
CA GLU A 174 16.95 -9.11 -12.26
C GLU A 174 15.95 -9.88 -11.37
N GLU A 175 16.26 -10.02 -10.10
CA GLU A 175 15.45 -10.76 -9.14
C GLU A 175 14.50 -9.84 -8.37
N VAL A 176 13.32 -10.36 -8.05
CA VAL A 176 12.35 -9.71 -7.17
C VAL A 176 12.43 -10.36 -5.79
N TRP A 177 12.60 -9.53 -4.78
CA TRP A 177 12.72 -9.96 -3.39
C TRP A 177 11.57 -9.42 -2.55
N ALA A 178 11.02 -10.23 -1.65
CA ALA A 178 9.99 -9.83 -0.71
C ALA A 178 10.39 -10.19 0.73
N THR A 179 10.20 -9.24 1.67
CA THR A 179 10.41 -9.52 3.10
C THR A 179 9.17 -10.17 3.70
N ARG A 180 9.36 -11.12 4.63
CA ARG A 180 8.30 -11.87 5.31
C ARG A 180 8.43 -11.73 6.82
N LEU A 181 7.38 -11.19 7.48
CA LEU A 181 7.41 -10.95 8.92
C LEU A 181 7.43 -12.23 9.73
N LEU A 182 6.59 -13.23 9.36
CA LEU A 182 6.42 -14.44 10.16
C LEU A 182 7.53 -15.48 9.95
N GLN A 183 8.29 -15.39 8.85
CA GLN A 183 9.48 -16.21 8.58
C GLN A 183 10.78 -15.50 8.95
N PRO A 184 10.78 -14.27 9.43
CA PRO A 184 11.74 -13.17 9.53
C PRO A 184 12.90 -13.25 8.53
N ASP A 185 12.57 -13.28 7.24
CA ASP A 185 13.53 -13.38 6.15
C ASP A 185 13.14 -12.52 4.93
N ALA A 186 13.89 -12.66 3.84
CA ALA A 186 13.57 -12.18 2.50
C ALA A 186 13.80 -13.29 1.47
N ILE A 187 12.93 -13.38 0.47
CA ILE A 187 12.94 -14.41 -0.57
C ILE A 187 12.80 -13.77 -1.95
#